data_c464a061cb5d580560c67c0fe4cb07db
#
_entry.id   c464a061cb5d580560c67c0fe4cb07db
#
_cell.length_a   1.000
_cell.length_b   1.000
_cell.length_c   1.000
_cell.angle_alpha   90.00
_cell.angle_beta   90.00
_cell.angle_gamma   90.00
#
_symmetry.space_group_name_H-M   'P 1'
#
loop_
_entity.id
_entity.type
_entity.pdbx_description
1 polymer ?
#
loop_
_entity_poly.entity_id
_entity_poly.type
_entity_poly.pdbx_seq_one_letter_code
_entity_poly.pdbx_strand_id
1 'polypeptide(L)'
;FHMVHLGSRALGGAGLVMTEMVCTSEQGRITQGCGGIWNSEQVNAWKKIVDFVHTTESKIGLQLGHSGRKGSTKLMWEGMDQPLDEGNWEIISASATPYLPNSQVPREMTRSDMDAVLEEFVIGAKNADEAGFDLLEYHCAHGYLMSSFLTPVSNNRADEYGGTLENRMRFPLE
;
A
#
# COMPACT_ATOMS: atom_id res chain seq x y z
N PHE A 1 -6.52 11.39 13.72
CA PHE A 1 -5.21 10.79 14.05
C PHE A 1 -4.11 11.44 13.20
N HIS A 2 -4.09 11.26 11.89
CA HIS A 2 -2.98 11.69 11.01
C HIS A 2 -2.65 13.18 11.09
N MET A 3 -3.64 14.06 11.21
CA MET A 3 -3.41 15.50 11.43
C MET A 3 -2.53 15.76 12.64
N VAL A 4 -2.84 15.14 13.79
CA VAL A 4 -2.06 15.32 15.03
C VAL A 4 -0.71 14.62 14.89
N HIS A 5 -0.71 13.39 14.37
CA HIS A 5 0.50 12.57 14.24
C HIS A 5 1.54 13.21 13.32
N LEU A 6 1.17 13.52 12.08
CA LEU A 6 2.09 14.11 11.09
C LEU A 6 2.36 15.58 11.38
N GLY A 7 1.32 16.34 11.73
CA GLY A 7 1.44 17.77 12.02
C GLY A 7 2.34 18.08 13.20
N SER A 8 2.33 17.24 14.26
CA SER A 8 3.24 17.44 15.41
C SER A 8 4.72 17.27 15.03
N ARG A 9 5.04 16.41 14.05
CA ARG A 9 6.41 16.23 13.55
C ARG A 9 6.86 17.45 12.74
N ALA A 10 5.96 17.94 11.90
CA ALA A 10 6.20 19.16 11.13
C ALA A 10 6.44 20.37 12.06
N LEU A 11 5.59 20.55 13.08
CA LEU A 11 5.78 21.60 14.10
C LEU A 11 7.07 21.39 14.91
N GLY A 12 7.52 20.15 15.08
CA GLY A 12 8.78 19.80 15.73
C GLY A 12 10.03 20.09 14.90
N GLY A 13 9.88 20.57 13.65
CA GLY A 13 10.98 20.97 12.76
C GLY A 13 11.54 19.86 11.89
N ALA A 14 10.76 18.78 11.63
CA ALA A 14 11.14 17.79 10.62
C ALA A 14 11.16 18.44 9.25
N GLY A 15 12.23 18.26 8.45
CA GLY A 15 12.32 18.79 7.09
C GLY A 15 11.41 18.06 6.10
N LEU A 16 11.17 16.76 6.33
CA LEU A 16 10.25 15.90 5.57
C LEU A 16 9.52 14.98 6.55
N VAL A 17 8.21 14.88 6.39
CA VAL A 17 7.35 13.93 7.12
C VAL A 17 6.79 12.94 6.12
N MET A 18 6.92 11.63 6.39
CA MET A 18 6.34 10.58 5.56
C MET A 18 5.09 10.00 6.22
N THR A 19 4.08 9.67 5.42
CA THR A 19 2.93 8.92 5.90
C THR A 19 3.30 7.48 6.22
N GLU A 20 2.44 6.78 6.95
CA GLU A 20 2.35 5.31 6.90
C GLU A 20 1.92 4.88 5.50
N MET A 21 1.93 3.56 5.22
CA MET A 21 1.43 3.05 3.95
C MET A 21 -0.03 3.46 3.74
N VAL A 22 -0.29 4.19 2.65
CA VAL A 22 -1.61 4.60 2.19
C VAL A 22 -2.02 3.69 1.03
N CYS A 23 -3.21 3.11 1.13
CA CYS A 23 -3.65 2.06 0.21
C CYS A 23 -4.20 2.65 -1.10
N THR A 24 -3.91 1.96 -2.21
CA THR A 24 -4.39 2.31 -3.55
C THR A 24 -5.87 1.99 -3.76
N SER A 25 -6.40 1.02 -3.01
CA SER A 25 -7.78 0.55 -3.12
C SER A 25 -8.28 -0.04 -1.81
N GLU A 26 -9.57 -0.35 -1.77
CA GLU A 26 -10.17 -1.05 -0.63
C GLU A 26 -9.58 -2.45 -0.42
N GLN A 27 -9.32 -3.17 -1.51
CA GLN A 27 -8.66 -4.47 -1.48
C GLN A 27 -7.20 -4.37 -1.00
N GLY A 28 -6.52 -3.26 -1.31
CA GLY A 28 -5.12 -3.03 -0.94
C GLY A 28 -4.85 -2.80 0.54
N ARG A 29 -5.88 -2.73 1.40
CA ARG A 29 -5.72 -2.51 2.84
C ARG A 29 -5.08 -3.70 3.54
N ILE A 30 -4.25 -3.42 4.55
CA ILE A 30 -3.77 -4.44 5.50
C ILE A 30 -4.91 -4.79 6.45
N THR A 31 -5.49 -3.76 7.07
CA THR A 31 -6.58 -3.86 8.03
C THR A 31 -7.71 -2.90 7.64
N GLN A 32 -8.86 -3.02 8.30
CA GLN A 32 -9.97 -2.08 8.11
C GLN A 32 -9.62 -0.63 8.52
N GLY A 33 -8.59 -0.45 9.35
CA GLY A 33 -8.14 0.86 9.84
C GLY A 33 -7.12 1.58 8.93
N CYS A 34 -6.71 0.99 7.82
CA CYS A 34 -5.71 1.61 6.93
C CYS A 34 -6.25 2.87 6.24
N GLY A 35 -5.40 3.90 6.16
CA GLY A 35 -5.66 5.06 5.30
C GLY A 35 -5.64 4.68 3.81
N GLY A 36 -6.41 5.39 3.01
CA GLY A 36 -6.45 5.19 1.57
C GLY A 36 -6.46 6.52 0.81
N ILE A 37 -6.30 6.43 -0.52
CA ILE A 37 -6.32 7.60 -1.42
C ILE A 37 -6.98 7.30 -2.77
N TRP A 38 -7.95 6.41 -2.82
CA TRP A 38 -8.61 5.96 -4.05
C TRP A 38 -9.91 6.72 -4.39
N ASN A 39 -10.34 7.67 -3.57
CA ASN A 39 -11.53 8.48 -3.82
C ASN A 39 -11.37 9.93 -3.37
N SER A 40 -12.25 10.81 -3.86
CA SER A 40 -12.20 12.25 -3.61
C SER A 40 -12.41 12.64 -2.13
N GLU A 41 -13.15 11.85 -1.36
CA GLU A 41 -13.34 12.10 0.07
C GLU A 41 -12.00 11.95 0.82
N GLN A 42 -11.25 10.89 0.50
CA GLN A 42 -9.92 10.64 1.05
C GLN A 42 -8.92 11.72 0.60
N VAL A 43 -8.94 12.09 -0.68
CA VAL A 43 -8.12 13.20 -1.21
C VAL A 43 -8.36 14.49 -0.42
N ASN A 44 -9.62 14.87 -0.23
CA ASN A 44 -9.98 16.05 0.56
C ASN A 44 -9.55 15.96 2.04
N ALA A 45 -9.56 14.76 2.61
CA ALA A 45 -9.08 14.53 3.97
C ALA A 45 -7.56 14.70 4.07
N TRP A 46 -6.81 14.12 3.13
CA TRP A 46 -5.36 14.26 3.04
C TRP A 46 -4.94 15.70 2.75
N LYS A 47 -5.63 16.39 1.83
CA LYS A 47 -5.34 17.79 1.51
C LYS A 47 -5.30 18.67 2.75
N LYS A 48 -6.23 18.51 3.69
CA LYS A 48 -6.23 19.29 4.95
C LYS A 48 -4.97 19.07 5.78
N ILE A 49 -4.42 17.84 5.75
CA ILE A 49 -3.19 17.48 6.47
C ILE A 49 -1.98 18.08 5.76
N VAL A 50 -1.93 17.96 4.44
CA VAL A 50 -0.88 18.54 3.61
C VAL A 50 -0.85 20.06 3.77
N ASP A 51 -2.00 20.73 3.63
CA ASP A 51 -2.13 22.19 3.81
C ASP A 51 -1.63 22.62 5.20
N PHE A 52 -1.95 21.85 6.26
CA PHE A 52 -1.45 22.15 7.60
C PHE A 52 0.09 21.98 7.70
N VAL A 53 0.64 20.90 7.16
CA VAL A 53 2.11 20.68 7.15
C VAL A 53 2.79 21.82 6.41
N HIS A 54 2.24 22.27 5.29
CA HIS A 54 2.78 23.38 4.50
C HIS A 54 2.66 24.75 5.18
N THR A 55 1.94 24.88 6.31
CA THR A 55 2.04 26.09 7.15
C THR A 55 3.35 26.16 7.93
N THR A 56 4.11 25.07 7.96
CA THR A 56 5.47 24.98 8.50
C THR A 56 6.47 24.98 7.35
N GLU A 57 7.77 24.85 7.65
CA GLU A 57 8.81 24.68 6.62
C GLU A 57 8.98 23.22 6.17
N SER A 58 8.16 22.28 6.69
CA SER A 58 8.25 20.86 6.39
C SER A 58 7.65 20.53 5.04
N LYS A 59 8.20 19.50 4.41
CA LYS A 59 7.63 18.79 3.28
C LYS A 59 6.89 17.55 3.75
N ILE A 60 5.96 17.04 2.93
CA ILE A 60 5.23 15.81 3.25
C ILE A 60 5.22 14.86 2.07
N GLY A 61 5.59 13.59 2.32
CA GLY A 61 5.55 12.50 1.36
C GLY A 61 4.46 11.50 1.68
N LEU A 62 3.90 10.89 0.64
CA LEU A 62 2.95 9.80 0.75
C LEU A 62 3.62 8.48 0.38
N GLN A 63 3.53 7.47 1.25
CA GLN A 63 3.93 6.10 0.94
C GLN A 63 2.71 5.36 0.37
N LEU A 64 2.71 5.10 -0.94
CA LEU A 64 1.63 4.44 -1.67
C LEU A 64 1.89 2.94 -1.77
N GLY A 65 0.93 2.11 -1.39
CA GLY A 65 1.11 0.68 -1.36
C GLY A 65 -0.16 -0.15 -1.47
N HIS A 66 0.02 -1.44 -1.62
CA HIS A 66 -1.02 -2.47 -1.63
C HIS A 66 -0.55 -3.66 -0.80
N SER A 67 -1.35 -4.10 0.17
CA SER A 67 -0.97 -5.11 1.16
C SER A 67 -0.61 -6.48 0.57
N GLY A 68 -1.18 -6.82 -0.59
CA GLY A 68 -0.97 -8.15 -1.17
C GLY A 68 -1.45 -9.26 -0.23
N ARG A 69 -0.61 -10.30 -0.08
CA ARG A 69 -0.90 -11.47 0.77
C ARG A 69 -0.92 -11.19 2.28
N LYS A 70 -0.62 -9.95 2.69
CA LYS A 70 -0.65 -9.54 4.11
C LYS A 70 -1.90 -8.72 4.44
N GLY A 71 -2.87 -8.64 3.52
CA GLY A 71 -4.13 -7.95 3.71
C GLY A 71 -5.17 -8.77 4.47
N SER A 72 -6.32 -8.15 4.72
CA SER A 72 -7.48 -8.78 5.35
C SER A 72 -7.20 -9.30 6.76
N THR A 73 -6.50 -8.49 7.57
CA THR A 73 -6.10 -8.84 8.93
C THR A 73 -6.78 -7.99 9.99
N LYS A 74 -6.76 -8.47 11.24
CA LYS A 74 -7.19 -7.73 12.44
C LYS A 74 -6.35 -6.47 12.62
N LEU A 75 -6.90 -5.50 13.33
CA LEU A 75 -6.13 -4.36 13.80
C LEU A 75 -4.98 -4.84 14.69
N MET A 76 -3.84 -4.16 14.62
CA MET A 76 -2.59 -4.59 15.28
C MET A 76 -2.78 -4.93 16.76
N TRP A 77 -3.58 -4.15 17.48
CA TRP A 77 -3.86 -4.34 18.91
C TRP A 77 -4.88 -5.43 19.21
N GLU A 78 -5.58 -5.96 18.22
CA GLU A 78 -6.52 -7.10 18.33
C GLU A 78 -5.84 -8.42 17.98
N GLY A 79 -4.75 -8.38 17.19
CA GLY A 79 -3.99 -9.55 16.77
C GLY A 79 -3.16 -9.26 15.53
N MET A 80 -1.89 -8.90 15.72
CA MET A 80 -0.97 -8.61 14.61
C MET A 80 -0.91 -9.78 13.63
N ASP A 81 -1.11 -9.48 12.33
CA ASP A 81 -1.05 -10.42 11.21
C ASP A 81 -2.06 -11.59 11.30
N GLN A 82 -3.04 -11.54 12.20
CA GLN A 82 -4.08 -12.54 12.29
C GLN A 82 -5.21 -12.26 11.30
N PRO A 83 -5.74 -13.27 10.60
CA PRO A 83 -6.93 -13.10 9.76
C PRO A 83 -8.12 -12.56 10.58
N LEU A 84 -9.03 -11.85 9.92
CA LEU A 84 -10.31 -11.50 10.53
C LEU A 84 -11.09 -12.77 10.87
N ASP A 85 -11.87 -12.72 11.96
CA ASP A 85 -12.76 -13.83 12.33
C ASP A 85 -13.95 -13.95 11.34
N GLU A 86 -14.39 -12.80 10.81
CA GLU A 86 -15.43 -12.69 9.77
C GLU A 86 -15.21 -11.44 8.91
N GLY A 87 -15.86 -11.37 7.74
CA GLY A 87 -15.74 -10.21 6.85
C GLY A 87 -14.42 -10.11 6.12
N ASN A 88 -13.69 -11.22 5.97
CA ASN A 88 -12.47 -11.27 5.18
C ASN A 88 -12.77 -10.90 3.72
N TRP A 89 -11.96 -10.01 3.15
CA TRP A 89 -11.98 -9.74 1.72
C TRP A 89 -10.94 -10.58 0.98
N GLU A 90 -11.16 -10.76 -0.33
CA GLU A 90 -10.20 -11.46 -1.16
C GLU A 90 -8.86 -10.71 -1.19
N ILE A 91 -7.77 -11.44 -1.00
CA ILE A 91 -6.41 -10.92 -1.14
C ILE A 91 -5.73 -11.54 -2.36
N ILE A 92 -4.86 -10.77 -3.00
CA ILE A 92 -4.14 -11.14 -4.21
C ILE A 92 -2.64 -11.05 -4.01
N SER A 93 -1.86 -11.82 -4.77
CA SER A 93 -0.41 -11.83 -4.69
C SER A 93 0.21 -12.38 -5.99
N ALA A 94 1.53 -12.30 -6.11
CA ALA A 94 2.26 -12.92 -7.22
C ALA A 94 1.94 -14.42 -7.37
N SER A 95 1.79 -15.14 -6.27
CA SER A 95 1.42 -16.56 -6.23
C SER A 95 0.53 -16.86 -5.02
N ALA A 96 -0.19 -17.99 -5.05
CA ALA A 96 -1.09 -18.45 -3.98
C ALA A 96 -0.31 -18.97 -2.75
N THR A 97 0.62 -18.15 -2.24
CA THR A 97 1.49 -18.49 -1.09
C THR A 97 1.08 -17.63 0.11
N PRO A 98 0.52 -18.21 1.19
CA PRO A 98 0.12 -17.45 2.37
C PRO A 98 1.32 -16.81 3.06
N TYR A 99 1.09 -15.74 3.83
CA TYR A 99 2.15 -15.06 4.57
C TYR A 99 2.64 -15.89 5.76
N LEU A 100 1.72 -16.35 6.60
CA LEU A 100 1.96 -17.26 7.72
C LEU A 100 1.13 -18.55 7.53
N PRO A 101 1.44 -19.64 8.26
CA PRO A 101 0.67 -20.88 8.13
C PRO A 101 -0.84 -20.76 8.36
N ASN A 102 -1.26 -19.81 9.18
CA ASN A 102 -2.64 -19.52 9.50
C ASN A 102 -3.23 -18.30 8.76
N SER A 103 -2.45 -17.65 7.89
CA SER A 103 -2.93 -16.53 7.09
C SER A 103 -3.86 -17.00 5.98
N GLN A 104 -4.74 -16.12 5.54
CA GLN A 104 -5.56 -16.34 4.34
C GLN A 104 -4.64 -16.62 3.15
N VAL A 105 -5.01 -17.61 2.32
CA VAL A 105 -4.28 -17.90 1.07
C VAL A 105 -4.69 -16.85 0.02
N PRO A 106 -3.74 -16.09 -0.54
CA PRO A 106 -4.06 -15.13 -1.59
C PRO A 106 -4.38 -15.86 -2.90
N ARG A 107 -5.22 -15.24 -3.71
CA ARG A 107 -5.37 -15.66 -5.12
C ARG A 107 -4.15 -15.20 -5.92
N GLU A 108 -3.61 -16.07 -6.77
CA GLU A 108 -2.58 -15.68 -7.73
C GLU A 108 -3.16 -14.68 -8.75
N MET A 109 -2.45 -13.60 -8.99
CA MET A 109 -2.88 -12.55 -9.93
C MET A 109 -2.83 -13.02 -11.37
N THR A 110 -3.88 -12.74 -12.11
CA THR A 110 -3.91 -12.79 -13.57
C THR A 110 -3.33 -11.50 -14.16
N ARG A 111 -3.07 -11.46 -15.47
CA ARG A 111 -2.68 -10.22 -16.15
C ARG A 111 -3.74 -9.11 -15.95
N SER A 112 -5.02 -9.47 -16.04
CA SER A 112 -6.10 -8.50 -15.82
C SER A 112 -6.10 -7.91 -14.40
N ASP A 113 -5.73 -8.70 -13.38
CA ASP A 113 -5.56 -8.18 -12.02
C ASP A 113 -4.37 -7.20 -11.95
N MET A 114 -3.27 -7.52 -12.64
CA MET A 114 -2.10 -6.63 -12.71
C MET A 114 -2.46 -5.30 -13.37
N ASP A 115 -3.20 -5.33 -14.49
CA ASP A 115 -3.67 -4.13 -15.18
C ASP A 115 -4.57 -3.27 -14.28
N ALA A 116 -5.48 -3.90 -13.53
CA ALA A 116 -6.34 -3.20 -12.58
C ALA A 116 -5.54 -2.55 -11.43
N VAL A 117 -4.60 -3.29 -10.86
CA VAL A 117 -3.73 -2.76 -9.79
C VAL A 117 -2.82 -1.64 -10.30
N LEU A 118 -2.29 -1.76 -11.52
CA LEU A 118 -1.52 -0.67 -12.15
C LEU A 118 -2.35 0.62 -12.21
N GLU A 119 -3.60 0.53 -12.69
CA GLU A 119 -4.51 1.69 -12.74
C GLU A 119 -4.81 2.24 -11.34
N GLU A 120 -4.98 1.39 -10.32
CA GLU A 120 -5.14 1.83 -8.92
C GLU A 120 -3.94 2.64 -8.43
N PHE A 121 -2.71 2.22 -8.74
CA PHE A 121 -1.50 2.98 -8.40
C PHE A 121 -1.43 4.31 -9.15
N VAL A 122 -1.79 4.32 -10.43
CA VAL A 122 -1.85 5.55 -11.24
C VAL A 122 -2.88 6.53 -10.69
N ILE A 123 -4.06 6.05 -10.32
CA ILE A 123 -5.10 6.87 -9.67
C ILE A 123 -4.60 7.38 -8.32
N GLY A 124 -4.00 6.52 -7.50
CA GLY A 124 -3.43 6.90 -6.21
C GLY A 124 -2.36 7.98 -6.33
N ALA A 125 -1.48 7.88 -7.33
CA ALA A 125 -0.45 8.89 -7.60
C ALA A 125 -1.06 10.24 -8.03
N LYS A 126 -2.06 10.24 -8.94
CA LYS A 126 -2.79 11.45 -9.34
C LYS A 126 -3.51 12.09 -8.15
N ASN A 127 -4.14 11.29 -7.31
CA ASN A 127 -4.83 11.75 -6.11
C ASN A 127 -3.86 12.33 -5.08
N ALA A 128 -2.65 11.76 -4.96
CA ALA A 128 -1.59 12.31 -4.10
C ALA A 128 -1.11 13.69 -4.60
N ASP A 129 -0.94 13.87 -5.90
CA ASP A 129 -0.63 15.14 -6.53
C ASP A 129 -1.75 16.18 -6.29
N GLU A 130 -3.01 15.79 -6.49
CA GLU A 130 -4.18 16.62 -6.22
C GLU A 130 -4.27 17.04 -4.74
N ALA A 131 -3.94 16.14 -3.82
CA ALA A 131 -3.88 16.44 -2.38
C ALA A 131 -2.70 17.35 -2.02
N GLY A 132 -1.71 17.53 -2.91
CA GLY A 132 -0.58 18.44 -2.76
C GLY A 132 0.64 17.83 -2.07
N PHE A 133 0.80 16.52 -2.04
CA PHE A 133 2.01 15.88 -1.51
C PHE A 133 3.26 16.28 -2.30
N ASP A 134 4.38 16.50 -1.62
CA ASP A 134 5.66 16.90 -2.22
C ASP A 134 6.47 15.70 -2.78
N LEU A 135 6.19 14.51 -2.29
CA LEU A 135 6.91 13.28 -2.64
C LEU A 135 5.98 12.09 -2.60
N LEU A 136 6.17 11.17 -3.54
CA LEU A 136 5.52 9.87 -3.58
C LEU A 136 6.55 8.76 -3.41
N GLU A 137 6.36 7.90 -2.43
CA GLU A 137 7.12 6.66 -2.27
C GLU A 137 6.31 5.48 -2.77
N TYR A 138 6.83 4.77 -3.76
CA TYR A 138 6.26 3.53 -4.26
C TYR A 138 6.71 2.36 -3.39
N HIS A 139 5.79 1.77 -2.63
CA HIS A 139 6.14 0.74 -1.64
C HIS A 139 6.34 -0.64 -2.27
N CYS A 140 7.59 -1.03 -2.50
CA CYS A 140 8.00 -2.32 -3.08
C CYS A 140 8.63 -3.27 -2.05
N ALA A 141 8.48 -3.03 -0.74
CA ALA A 141 9.17 -3.76 0.33
C ALA A 141 8.20 -4.59 1.22
N HIS A 142 8.74 -5.15 2.29
CA HIS A 142 8.07 -5.74 3.46
C HIS A 142 7.13 -6.93 3.17
N GLY A 143 7.27 -7.59 2.02
CA GLY A 143 6.41 -8.73 1.66
C GLY A 143 5.01 -8.33 1.20
N TYR A 144 4.77 -7.04 0.95
CA TYR A 144 3.54 -6.54 0.36
C TYR A 144 3.45 -6.88 -1.14
N LEU A 145 2.45 -6.37 -1.87
CA LEU A 145 2.14 -6.86 -3.20
C LEU A 145 3.35 -6.81 -4.15
N MET A 146 4.00 -5.66 -4.32
CA MET A 146 5.15 -5.53 -5.23
C MET A 146 6.33 -6.35 -4.77
N SER A 147 6.61 -6.37 -3.46
CA SER A 147 7.61 -7.25 -2.86
C SER A 147 7.33 -8.73 -3.15
N SER A 148 6.05 -9.14 -3.22
CA SER A 148 5.68 -10.53 -3.50
C SER A 148 6.11 -11.00 -4.89
N PHE A 149 6.18 -10.09 -5.85
CA PHE A 149 6.73 -10.36 -7.18
C PHE A 149 8.26 -10.42 -7.16
N LEU A 150 8.91 -9.48 -6.47
CA LEU A 150 10.37 -9.34 -6.47
C LEU A 150 11.11 -10.54 -5.86
N THR A 151 10.58 -11.09 -4.76
CA THR A 151 11.25 -12.17 -4.03
C THR A 151 10.88 -13.57 -4.55
N PRO A 152 11.90 -14.46 -4.76
CA PRO A 152 11.61 -15.85 -5.14
C PRO A 152 10.94 -16.66 -4.03
N VAL A 153 10.90 -16.15 -2.79
CA VAL A 153 10.23 -16.83 -1.65
C VAL A 153 8.72 -16.89 -1.83
N SER A 154 8.12 -15.87 -2.43
CA SER A 154 6.66 -15.77 -2.61
C SER A 154 6.23 -15.71 -4.08
N ASN A 155 7.17 -15.67 -5.02
CA ASN A 155 6.88 -15.69 -6.45
C ASN A 155 7.28 -17.05 -7.03
N ASN A 156 6.30 -17.93 -7.17
CA ASN A 156 6.43 -19.27 -7.75
C ASN A 156 5.89 -19.35 -9.19
N ARG A 157 5.69 -18.19 -9.84
CA ARG A 157 5.15 -18.11 -11.21
C ARG A 157 6.08 -18.75 -12.22
N ALA A 158 5.48 -19.39 -13.22
CA ALA A 158 6.20 -19.99 -14.36
C ALA A 158 6.05 -19.16 -15.66
N ASP A 159 5.37 -18.01 -15.59
CA ASP A 159 5.19 -17.09 -16.70
C ASP A 159 6.27 -15.99 -16.74
N GLU A 160 6.08 -14.97 -17.58
CA GLU A 160 7.02 -13.86 -17.75
C GLU A 160 7.18 -12.94 -16.54
N TYR A 161 6.42 -13.17 -15.45
CA TYR A 161 6.51 -12.43 -14.18
C TYR A 161 7.17 -13.23 -13.07
N GLY A 162 7.70 -14.44 -13.38
CA GLY A 162 8.37 -15.33 -12.42
C GLY A 162 9.76 -15.81 -12.87
N GLY A 163 10.45 -16.58 -12.03
CA GLY A 163 11.75 -17.16 -12.32
C GLY A 163 12.91 -16.17 -12.16
N THR A 164 13.46 -15.63 -13.25
CA THR A 164 14.63 -14.72 -13.21
C THR A 164 14.32 -13.38 -12.50
N LEU A 165 15.34 -12.69 -12.05
CA LEU A 165 15.17 -11.38 -11.41
C LEU A 165 14.48 -10.38 -12.37
N GLU A 166 14.90 -10.37 -13.62
CA GLU A 166 14.33 -9.51 -14.66
C GLU A 166 12.81 -9.73 -14.80
N ASN A 167 12.39 -10.97 -14.83
CA ASN A 167 10.97 -11.32 -14.90
C ASN A 167 10.20 -10.88 -13.63
N ARG A 168 10.79 -11.13 -12.46
CA ARG A 168 10.15 -10.75 -11.19
C ARG A 168 10.06 -9.23 -10.99
N MET A 169 10.96 -8.47 -11.61
CA MET A 169 10.93 -7.00 -11.61
C MET A 169 9.94 -6.41 -12.61
N ARG A 170 9.47 -7.19 -13.59
CA ARG A 170 8.66 -6.70 -14.71
C ARG A 170 7.43 -5.95 -14.24
N PHE A 171 6.52 -6.60 -13.52
CA PHE A 171 5.30 -5.97 -13.03
C PHE A 171 5.56 -4.75 -12.10
N PRO A 172 6.47 -4.81 -11.11
CA PRO A 172 6.79 -3.63 -10.30
C PRO A 172 7.35 -2.43 -11.07
N LEU A 173 7.87 -2.63 -12.29
CA LEU A 173 8.46 -1.58 -13.13
C LEU A 173 7.51 -1.06 -14.24
N GLU A 174 6.39 -1.73 -14.51
CA GLU A 174 5.34 -1.25 -15.40
C GLU A 174 4.62 -0.03 -14.83
#